data_76654b41a9b0effc5810f151a3c56da2
#
_entry.id   76654b41a9b0effc5810f151a3c56da2
#
_cell.length_a   1.000
_cell.length_b   1.000
_cell.length_c   1.000
_cell.angle_alpha   90.00
_cell.angle_beta   90.00
_cell.angle_gamma   90.00
#
_symmetry.space_group_name_H-M   'P 1'
#
loop_
_entity.id
_entity.type
_entity.pdbx_description
1 polymer ?
#
loop_
_entity_poly.entity_id
_entity_poly.type
_entity_poly.pdbx_seq_one_letter_code
_entity_poly.pdbx_strand_id
1 'polypeptide(L)'
;VVSNDHAFKQAHRIGTVNSINWARIVAQVVYYFKGYFAATKTNNEQVSFAVPSGNFGNICAGHVARMMGLPIKHLILATNENDVLDEFFRTGVYRPRTTVETKHTSSPSMDISKASNFERFIFDLTDRNANQVTELWAEVDQGNPFDLSGTPLFAKIQDYGFISGSSNHPARIATIREIYQNYH
;
A
#
# COMPACT_ATOMS: atom_id res chain seq x y z
N VAL A 1 1.39 1.68 25.75
CA VAL A 1 1.84 1.92 27.12
C VAL A 1 3.29 1.47 27.27
N VAL A 2 3.60 0.17 27.04
CA VAL A 2 4.96 -0.42 27.18
C VAL A 2 6.00 0.22 26.25
N SER A 3 5.60 0.66 25.07
CA SER A 3 6.51 1.30 24.08
C SER A 3 7.09 2.64 24.54
N ASN A 4 6.46 3.33 25.49
CA ASN A 4 6.90 4.61 26.02
C ASN A 4 7.62 4.48 27.36
N ASP A 5 7.76 3.27 27.88
CA ASP A 5 8.51 3.00 29.10
C ASP A 5 9.98 2.69 28.78
N HIS A 6 10.84 3.69 28.98
CA HIS A 6 12.26 3.58 28.66
C HIS A 6 12.99 2.55 29.54
N ALA A 7 12.63 2.41 30.83
CA ALA A 7 13.22 1.46 31.75
C ALA A 7 12.86 0.02 31.32
N PHE A 8 11.62 -0.19 30.97
CA PHE A 8 11.14 -1.50 30.48
C PHE A 8 11.81 -1.88 29.14
N LYS A 9 11.92 -0.93 28.20
CA LYS A 9 12.65 -1.16 26.93
C LYS A 9 14.09 -1.58 27.15
N GLN A 10 14.79 -0.90 28.07
CA GLN A 10 16.20 -1.18 28.37
C GLN A 10 16.37 -2.54 29.01
N ALA A 11 15.49 -2.91 29.96
CA ALA A 11 15.54 -4.18 30.66
C ALA A 11 15.22 -5.38 29.74
N HIS A 12 14.26 -5.24 28.83
CA HIS A 12 13.70 -6.35 28.05
C HIS A 12 14.09 -6.35 26.57
N ARG A 13 14.91 -5.41 26.10
CA ARG A 13 15.37 -5.29 24.69
C ARG A 13 14.21 -5.50 23.69
N ILE A 14 13.11 -4.78 23.90
CA ILE A 14 11.90 -4.94 23.10
C ILE A 14 12.18 -4.61 21.65
N GLY A 15 11.85 -5.54 20.76
CA GLY A 15 11.78 -5.35 19.33
C GLY A 15 10.35 -5.50 18.83
N THR A 16 10.11 -5.14 17.58
CA THR A 16 8.82 -5.35 16.93
C THR A 16 8.99 -6.07 15.60
N VAL A 17 8.07 -6.98 15.32
CA VAL A 17 7.94 -7.64 14.01
C VAL A 17 6.61 -7.23 13.41
N ASN A 18 6.57 -6.07 12.79
CA ASN A 18 5.36 -5.53 12.17
C ASN A 18 5.57 -5.24 10.66
N SER A 19 4.52 -4.72 10.00
CA SER A 19 4.54 -4.45 8.56
C SER A 19 5.52 -3.36 8.14
N ILE A 20 6.00 -2.50 9.06
CA ILE A 20 6.99 -1.46 8.74
C ILE A 20 8.43 -1.98 8.72
N ASN A 21 8.68 -3.21 9.15
CA ASN A 21 10.01 -3.81 9.13
C ASN A 21 10.46 -4.04 7.68
N TRP A 22 11.57 -3.40 7.29
CA TRP A 22 12.09 -3.48 5.92
C TRP A 22 12.41 -4.92 5.48
N ALA A 23 12.89 -5.78 6.37
CA ALA A 23 13.16 -7.17 6.06
C ALA A 23 11.90 -7.92 5.58
N ARG A 24 10.71 -7.56 6.08
CA ARG A 24 9.45 -8.11 5.61
C ARG A 24 9.09 -7.64 4.20
N ILE A 25 9.39 -6.39 3.87
CA ILE A 25 9.19 -5.87 2.50
C ILE A 25 10.12 -6.59 1.52
N VAL A 26 11.41 -6.70 1.86
CA VAL A 26 12.40 -7.38 1.02
C VAL A 26 12.00 -8.84 0.75
N ALA A 27 11.57 -9.57 1.79
CA ALA A 27 11.07 -10.94 1.61
C ALA A 27 9.85 -11.00 0.66
N GLN A 28 8.98 -10.00 0.69
CA GLN A 28 7.82 -9.92 -0.20
C GLN A 28 8.19 -9.57 -1.65
N VAL A 29 9.29 -8.86 -1.89
CA VAL A 29 9.80 -8.62 -3.26
C VAL A 29 10.03 -9.93 -3.99
N VAL A 30 10.56 -10.95 -3.30
CA VAL A 30 10.82 -12.29 -3.86
C VAL A 30 9.53 -12.93 -4.41
N TYR A 31 8.37 -12.68 -3.78
CA TYR A 31 7.09 -13.24 -4.24
C TYR A 31 6.69 -12.71 -5.62
N TYR A 32 6.99 -11.43 -5.91
CA TYR A 32 6.72 -10.84 -7.22
C TYR A 32 7.59 -11.46 -8.30
N PHE A 33 8.89 -11.66 -8.04
CA PHE A 33 9.78 -12.38 -8.97
C PHE A 33 9.31 -13.81 -9.18
N LYS A 34 9.00 -14.53 -8.10
CA LYS A 34 8.52 -15.91 -8.19
C LYS A 34 7.19 -15.99 -8.96
N GLY A 35 6.24 -15.10 -8.66
CA GLY A 35 4.96 -15.03 -9.36
C GLY A 35 5.12 -14.70 -10.84
N TYR A 36 6.00 -13.76 -11.17
CA TYR A 36 6.33 -13.40 -12.54
C TYR A 36 6.85 -14.61 -13.32
N PHE A 37 7.89 -15.28 -12.85
CA PHE A 37 8.47 -16.43 -13.52
C PHE A 37 7.53 -17.65 -13.59
N ALA A 38 6.57 -17.75 -12.68
CA ALA A 38 5.55 -18.79 -12.76
C ALA A 38 4.46 -18.49 -13.81
N ALA A 39 4.21 -17.22 -14.10
CA ALA A 39 3.15 -16.78 -15.00
C ALA A 39 3.64 -16.54 -16.44
N THR A 40 4.95 -16.43 -16.66
CA THR A 40 5.54 -16.05 -17.95
C THR A 40 6.45 -17.14 -18.51
N LYS A 41 6.61 -17.14 -19.83
CA LYS A 41 7.54 -18.03 -20.54
C LYS A 41 8.82 -17.32 -20.98
N THR A 42 8.75 -16.00 -21.12
CA THR A 42 9.87 -15.14 -21.54
C THR A 42 9.99 -13.93 -20.63
N ASN A 43 11.19 -13.34 -20.56
CA ASN A 43 11.44 -12.18 -19.73
C ASN A 43 10.87 -10.85 -20.28
N ASN A 44 10.24 -10.89 -21.45
CA ASN A 44 9.66 -9.71 -22.11
C ASN A 44 8.14 -9.60 -21.91
N GLU A 45 7.53 -10.63 -21.35
CA GLU A 45 6.10 -10.61 -21.07
C GLU A 45 5.79 -9.67 -19.91
N GLN A 46 4.71 -8.90 -20.03
CA GLN A 46 4.25 -8.02 -18.97
C GLN A 46 3.15 -8.70 -18.15
N VAL A 47 3.22 -8.57 -16.85
CA VAL A 47 2.19 -9.05 -15.91
C VAL A 47 1.58 -7.90 -15.11
N SER A 48 0.37 -8.10 -14.61
CA SER A 48 -0.24 -7.23 -13.62
C SER A 48 -0.49 -8.02 -12.33
N PHE A 49 -0.30 -7.38 -11.19
CA PHE A 49 -0.57 -8.00 -9.89
C PHE A 49 -1.71 -7.28 -9.20
N ALA A 50 -2.78 -8.01 -8.85
CA ALA A 50 -3.85 -7.52 -8.00
C ALA A 50 -3.50 -7.79 -6.53
N VAL A 51 -3.46 -6.74 -5.72
CA VAL A 51 -2.96 -6.79 -4.35
C VAL A 51 -3.96 -6.16 -3.41
N PRO A 52 -4.65 -6.96 -2.57
CA PRO A 52 -5.42 -6.42 -1.46
C PRO A 52 -4.48 -5.65 -0.52
N SER A 53 -4.80 -4.41 -0.21
CA SER A 53 -3.87 -3.55 0.51
C SER A 53 -4.55 -2.72 1.59
N GLY A 54 -4.01 -2.81 2.81
CA GLY A 54 -4.28 -1.89 3.92
C GLY A 54 -3.05 -1.04 4.21
N ASN A 55 -2.01 -1.64 4.80
CA ASN A 55 -0.76 -0.95 5.18
C ASN A 55 0.21 -0.66 4.03
N PHE A 56 -0.17 -0.90 2.79
CA PHE A 56 0.66 -0.70 1.60
C PHE A 56 1.93 -1.59 1.53
N GLY A 57 2.15 -2.49 2.47
CA GLY A 57 3.40 -3.26 2.57
C GLY A 57 3.65 -4.16 1.37
N ASN A 58 2.70 -5.02 1.04
CA ASN A 58 2.86 -5.97 -0.07
C ASN A 58 2.96 -5.25 -1.42
N ILE A 59 2.07 -4.31 -1.72
CA ILE A 59 2.12 -3.58 -2.99
C ILE A 59 3.35 -2.67 -3.10
N CYS A 60 3.89 -2.18 -1.99
CA CYS A 60 5.19 -1.50 -1.93
C CYS A 60 6.32 -2.45 -2.39
N ALA A 61 6.28 -3.71 -1.96
CA ALA A 61 7.24 -4.71 -2.46
C ALA A 61 7.11 -4.94 -3.96
N GLY A 62 5.89 -4.92 -4.51
CA GLY A 62 5.65 -4.93 -5.96
C GLY A 62 6.21 -3.71 -6.68
N HIS A 63 6.05 -2.53 -6.10
CA HIS A 63 6.67 -1.31 -6.60
C HIS A 63 8.21 -1.43 -6.63
N VAL A 64 8.82 -1.91 -5.55
CA VAL A 64 10.27 -2.16 -5.50
C VAL A 64 10.71 -3.18 -6.56
N ALA A 65 9.97 -4.30 -6.72
CA ALA A 65 10.27 -5.30 -7.75
C ALA A 65 10.27 -4.67 -9.16
N ARG A 66 9.29 -3.81 -9.45
CA ARG A 66 9.23 -3.06 -10.71
C ARG A 66 10.41 -2.10 -10.88
N MET A 67 10.77 -1.37 -9.83
CA MET A 67 11.95 -0.49 -9.84
C MET A 67 13.27 -1.26 -10.03
N MET A 68 13.30 -2.55 -9.66
CA MET A 68 14.41 -3.47 -9.94
C MET A 68 14.40 -3.98 -11.40
N GLY A 69 13.39 -3.65 -12.21
CA GLY A 69 13.30 -4.01 -13.62
C GLY A 69 12.35 -5.17 -13.92
N LEU A 70 11.59 -5.68 -12.94
CA LEU A 70 10.57 -6.70 -13.21
C LEU A 70 9.46 -6.12 -14.11
N PRO A 71 9.09 -6.77 -15.25
CA PRO A 71 8.12 -6.24 -16.20
C PRO A 71 6.68 -6.27 -15.66
N ILE A 72 6.41 -5.41 -14.70
CA ILE A 72 5.07 -5.23 -14.12
C ILE A 72 4.37 -4.10 -14.85
N LYS A 73 3.30 -4.43 -15.57
CA LYS A 73 2.46 -3.46 -16.27
C LYS A 73 1.64 -2.63 -15.29
N HIS A 74 0.86 -3.32 -14.45
CA HIS A 74 0.01 -2.66 -13.45
C HIS A 74 0.18 -3.29 -12.08
N LEU A 75 0.17 -2.45 -11.06
CA LEU A 75 -0.06 -2.81 -9.67
C LEU A 75 -1.49 -2.38 -9.32
N ILE A 76 -2.38 -3.36 -9.16
CA ILE A 76 -3.80 -3.14 -8.94
C ILE A 76 -4.04 -3.18 -7.43
N LEU A 77 -4.24 -2.01 -6.85
CA LEU A 77 -4.47 -1.82 -5.43
C LEU A 77 -5.97 -2.00 -5.14
N ALA A 78 -6.31 -3.02 -4.37
CA ALA A 78 -7.67 -3.29 -3.95
C ALA A 78 -7.85 -2.99 -2.46
N THR A 79 -8.79 -2.11 -2.12
CA THR A 79 -9.14 -1.77 -0.74
C THR A 79 -10.53 -2.25 -0.37
N ASN A 80 -10.82 -2.30 0.92
CA ASN A 80 -12.18 -2.40 1.42
C ASN A 80 -12.80 -1.00 1.58
N GLU A 81 -13.82 -0.88 2.41
CA GLU A 81 -14.50 0.39 2.72
C GLU A 81 -13.59 1.43 3.39
N ASN A 82 -12.40 1.02 3.86
CA ASN A 82 -11.34 1.91 4.34
C ASN A 82 -10.42 2.25 3.16
N ASP A 83 -10.85 3.17 2.34
CA ASP A 83 -10.39 3.43 0.98
C ASP A 83 -9.35 4.56 0.86
N VAL A 84 -8.63 4.88 1.93
CA VAL A 84 -7.63 5.97 1.99
C VAL A 84 -6.63 5.93 0.83
N LEU A 85 -6.14 4.73 0.51
CA LEU A 85 -5.20 4.55 -0.59
C LEU A 85 -5.87 4.67 -1.96
N ASP A 86 -7.08 4.13 -2.13
CA ASP A 86 -7.84 4.30 -3.38
C ASP A 86 -8.17 5.77 -3.63
N GLU A 87 -8.60 6.50 -2.59
CA GLU A 87 -8.80 7.96 -2.68
C GLU A 87 -7.55 8.65 -3.20
N PHE A 88 -6.38 8.35 -2.62
CA PHE A 88 -5.13 8.97 -3.05
C PHE A 88 -4.77 8.69 -4.52
N PHE A 89 -4.81 7.43 -4.94
CA PHE A 89 -4.43 7.09 -6.32
C PHE A 89 -5.39 7.65 -7.37
N ARG A 90 -6.65 7.91 -7.00
CA ARG A 90 -7.64 8.54 -7.88
C ARG A 90 -7.58 10.06 -7.88
N THR A 91 -7.27 10.68 -6.75
CA THR A 91 -7.46 12.12 -6.56
C THR A 91 -6.18 12.90 -6.29
N GLY A 92 -5.11 12.25 -5.84
CA GLY A 92 -3.90 12.89 -5.32
C GLY A 92 -4.00 13.32 -3.85
N VAL A 93 -5.15 13.14 -3.21
CA VAL A 93 -5.38 13.55 -1.82
C VAL A 93 -5.17 12.37 -0.88
N TYR A 94 -4.22 12.46 0.03
CA TYR A 94 -4.03 11.48 1.10
C TYR A 94 -4.61 12.00 2.39
N ARG A 95 -5.73 11.42 2.79
CA ARG A 95 -6.49 11.81 3.98
C ARG A 95 -6.67 10.61 4.91
N PRO A 96 -5.74 10.35 5.84
CA PRO A 96 -5.93 9.34 6.87
C PRO A 96 -7.25 9.54 7.63
N ARG A 97 -7.92 8.44 7.93
CA ARG A 97 -9.16 8.48 8.69
C ARG A 97 -8.86 8.42 10.17
N THR A 98 -9.68 9.07 10.97
CA THR A 98 -9.67 8.93 12.43
C THR A 98 -10.13 7.53 12.84
N THR A 99 -9.88 7.15 14.10
CA THR A 99 -10.37 5.86 14.63
C THR A 99 -11.90 5.75 14.55
N VAL A 100 -12.62 6.86 14.67
CA VAL A 100 -14.08 6.87 14.59
C VAL A 100 -14.58 6.69 13.14
N GLU A 101 -13.85 7.20 12.17
CA GLU A 101 -14.16 7.06 10.74
C GLU A 101 -13.79 5.68 10.18
N THR A 102 -12.88 4.97 10.84
CA THR A 102 -12.44 3.63 10.41
C THR A 102 -13.60 2.63 10.53
N LYS A 103 -13.94 2.02 9.42
CA LYS A 103 -15.04 1.05 9.35
C LYS A 103 -14.54 -0.35 9.74
N HIS A 104 -15.29 -1.02 10.60
CA HIS A 104 -15.12 -2.46 10.86
C HIS A 104 -15.76 -3.25 9.73
N THR A 105 -14.95 -4.01 9.01
CA THR A 105 -15.40 -4.72 7.80
C THR A 105 -15.27 -6.24 7.95
N SER A 106 -15.76 -6.98 6.94
CA SER A 106 -15.55 -8.43 6.82
C SER A 106 -14.13 -8.82 6.38
N SER A 107 -13.24 -7.85 6.19
CA SER A 107 -11.82 -8.04 5.89
C SER A 107 -10.94 -7.27 6.90
N PRO A 108 -10.96 -7.64 8.19
CA PRO A 108 -10.41 -6.82 9.28
C PRO A 108 -8.91 -6.55 9.15
N SER A 109 -8.15 -7.40 8.48
CA SER A 109 -6.74 -7.16 8.21
C SER A 109 -6.47 -5.95 7.29
N MET A 110 -7.51 -5.48 6.58
CA MET A 110 -7.47 -4.33 5.69
C MET A 110 -8.17 -3.10 6.29
N ASP A 111 -8.63 -3.16 7.54
CA ASP A 111 -9.25 -2.03 8.24
C ASP A 111 -8.16 -1.05 8.73
N ILE A 112 -7.57 -0.36 7.77
CA ILE A 112 -6.42 0.53 7.96
C ILE A 112 -6.80 1.95 7.56
N SER A 113 -6.58 2.87 8.49
CA SER A 113 -6.86 4.30 8.34
C SER A 113 -5.64 5.11 7.92
N LYS A 114 -4.45 4.66 8.28
CA LYS A 114 -3.16 5.27 7.95
C LYS A 114 -2.20 4.17 7.52
N ALA A 115 -1.83 4.14 6.24
CA ALA A 115 -1.01 3.08 5.68
C ALA A 115 0.48 3.27 6.03
N SER A 116 1.02 2.40 6.90
CA SER A 116 2.35 2.55 7.50
C SER A 116 3.55 2.42 6.55
N ASN A 117 3.35 1.90 5.33
CA ASN A 117 4.43 1.79 4.33
C ASN A 117 4.22 2.73 3.12
N PHE A 118 3.18 3.54 3.14
CA PHE A 118 2.84 4.41 2.03
C PHE A 118 3.88 5.52 1.83
N GLU A 119 4.49 6.00 2.91
CA GLU A 119 5.57 7.00 2.86
C GLU A 119 6.76 6.55 1.99
N ARG A 120 7.01 5.24 1.86
CA ARG A 120 8.08 4.69 1.01
C ARG A 120 7.83 4.96 -0.48
N PHE A 121 6.57 4.84 -0.90
CA PHE A 121 6.17 5.21 -2.26
C PHE A 121 6.25 6.72 -2.48
N ILE A 122 5.80 7.52 -1.52
CA ILE A 122 5.90 8.99 -1.60
C ILE A 122 7.37 9.41 -1.63
N PHE A 123 8.26 8.74 -0.91
CA PHE A 123 9.71 9.00 -0.98
C PHE A 123 10.26 8.79 -2.41
N ASP A 124 9.91 7.69 -3.06
CA ASP A 124 10.31 7.47 -4.46
C ASP A 124 9.62 8.46 -5.41
N LEU A 125 8.34 8.78 -5.19
CA LEU A 125 7.58 9.74 -5.99
C LEU A 125 8.20 11.15 -5.97
N THR A 126 8.74 11.56 -4.82
CA THR A 126 9.43 12.86 -4.61
C THR A 126 10.90 12.82 -4.97
N ASP A 127 11.34 11.85 -5.77
CA ASP A 127 12.74 11.66 -6.15
C ASP A 127 13.68 11.55 -4.94
N ARG A 128 13.18 10.87 -3.89
CA ARG A 128 13.89 10.65 -2.62
C ARG A 128 14.20 11.92 -1.83
N ASN A 129 13.38 12.93 -1.97
CA ASN A 129 13.48 14.15 -1.20
C ASN A 129 12.92 13.96 0.22
N ALA A 130 13.82 13.66 1.17
CA ALA A 130 13.44 13.40 2.56
C ALA A 130 12.77 14.61 3.23
N ASN A 131 13.18 15.84 2.90
CA ASN A 131 12.59 17.04 3.48
C ASN A 131 11.12 17.19 3.06
N GLN A 132 10.84 16.99 1.77
CA GLN A 132 9.46 17.05 1.26
C GLN A 132 8.57 15.96 1.89
N VAL A 133 9.08 14.74 2.06
CA VAL A 133 8.34 13.69 2.75
C VAL A 133 8.08 14.07 4.20
N THR A 134 9.07 14.64 4.89
CA THR A 134 8.91 15.07 6.29
C THR A 134 7.82 16.15 6.42
N GLU A 135 7.79 17.13 5.52
CA GLU A 135 6.76 18.17 5.48
C GLU A 135 5.36 17.57 5.27
N LEU A 136 5.20 16.68 4.28
CA LEU A 136 3.92 16.01 4.03
C LEU A 136 3.44 15.17 5.23
N TRP A 137 4.37 14.45 5.88
CA TRP A 137 4.04 13.63 7.05
C TRP A 137 3.77 14.46 8.31
N ALA A 138 4.37 15.65 8.44
CA ALA A 138 4.04 16.58 9.52
C ALA A 138 2.56 17.00 9.48
N GLU A 139 1.98 17.22 8.30
CA GLU A 139 0.54 17.48 8.14
C GLU A 139 -0.28 16.24 8.56
N VAL A 140 0.11 15.06 8.06
CA VAL A 140 -0.56 13.79 8.40
C VAL A 140 -0.54 13.52 9.91
N ASP A 141 0.55 13.81 10.60
CA ASP A 141 0.69 13.59 12.04
C ASP A 141 -0.14 14.60 12.88
N GLN A 142 -0.47 15.75 12.30
CA GLN A 142 -1.43 16.72 12.86
C GLN A 142 -2.90 16.36 12.54
N GLY A 143 -3.13 15.31 11.76
CA GLY A 143 -4.47 14.91 11.32
C GLY A 143 -4.96 15.62 10.05
N ASN A 144 -4.10 16.40 9.39
CA ASN A 144 -4.42 17.08 8.14
C ASN A 144 -4.17 16.16 6.94
N PRO A 145 -4.93 16.28 5.85
CA PRO A 145 -4.59 15.67 4.58
C PRO A 145 -3.44 16.42 3.90
N PHE A 146 -2.71 15.73 3.01
CA PHE A 146 -1.95 16.43 1.98
C PHE A 146 -2.57 16.21 0.60
N ASP A 147 -2.38 17.16 -0.30
CA ASP A 147 -2.96 17.18 -1.64
C ASP A 147 -1.87 17.41 -2.70
N LEU A 148 -1.71 16.42 -3.58
CA LEU A 148 -0.80 16.48 -4.71
C LEU A 148 -1.52 16.71 -6.05
N SER A 149 -2.86 16.84 -6.07
CA SER A 149 -3.69 16.88 -7.30
C SER A 149 -3.28 17.99 -8.27
N GLY A 150 -2.89 19.14 -7.73
CA GLY A 150 -2.45 20.31 -8.52
C GLY A 150 -0.95 20.32 -8.84
N THR A 151 -0.22 19.25 -8.56
CA THR A 151 1.24 19.22 -8.70
C THR A 151 1.70 18.28 -9.83
N PRO A 152 2.91 18.47 -10.38
CA PRO A 152 3.50 17.50 -11.33
C PRO A 152 3.64 16.07 -10.75
N LEU A 153 3.69 15.93 -9.43
CA LEU A 153 3.77 14.62 -8.78
C LEU A 153 2.52 13.78 -9.03
N PHE A 154 1.35 14.39 -9.16
CA PHE A 154 0.13 13.64 -9.45
C PHE A 154 0.17 13.00 -10.85
N ALA A 155 0.65 13.73 -11.85
CA ALA A 155 0.87 13.15 -13.18
C ALA A 155 1.87 11.98 -13.12
N LYS A 156 2.96 12.15 -12.36
CA LYS A 156 3.97 11.10 -12.16
C LYS A 156 3.41 9.84 -11.49
N ILE A 157 2.39 9.95 -10.63
CA ILE A 157 1.69 8.79 -10.05
C ILE A 157 1.10 7.90 -11.14
N GLN A 158 0.50 8.50 -12.18
CA GLN A 158 -0.10 7.78 -13.30
C GLN A 158 0.96 6.99 -14.08
N ASP A 159 2.14 7.55 -14.26
CA ASP A 159 3.27 6.91 -14.97
C ASP A 159 3.77 5.64 -14.24
N TYR A 160 3.60 5.56 -12.93
CA TYR A 160 3.92 4.36 -12.16
C TYR A 160 2.93 3.19 -12.41
N GLY A 161 1.86 3.37 -13.20
CA GLY A 161 0.94 2.29 -13.59
C GLY A 161 0.20 1.66 -12.42
N PHE A 162 -0.11 2.43 -11.38
CA PHE A 162 -1.04 2.00 -10.34
C PHE A 162 -2.47 2.12 -10.85
N ILE A 163 -3.27 1.10 -10.56
CA ILE A 163 -4.71 1.09 -10.72
C ILE A 163 -5.30 0.80 -9.34
N SER A 164 -6.33 1.53 -8.93
CA SER A 164 -6.93 1.32 -7.62
C SER A 164 -8.43 1.15 -7.69
N GLY A 165 -8.98 0.51 -6.67
CA GLY A 165 -10.41 0.35 -6.50
C GLY A 165 -10.76 -0.09 -5.08
N SER A 166 -11.96 0.26 -4.65
CA SER A 166 -12.52 -0.15 -3.37
C SER A 166 -13.74 -1.03 -3.55
N SER A 167 -14.01 -1.91 -2.59
CA SER A 167 -15.21 -2.74 -2.58
C SER A 167 -15.89 -2.73 -1.20
N ASN A 168 -17.20 -2.76 -1.19
CA ASN A 168 -17.98 -2.98 0.03
C ASN A 168 -18.31 -4.46 0.22
N HIS A 169 -18.85 -4.83 1.39
CA HIS A 169 -19.16 -6.22 1.70
C HIS A 169 -20.12 -6.88 0.69
N PRO A 170 -21.24 -6.28 0.29
CA PRO A 170 -22.13 -6.88 -0.74
C PRO A 170 -21.41 -7.14 -2.06
N ALA A 171 -20.62 -6.18 -2.54
CA ALA A 171 -19.86 -6.34 -3.79
C ALA A 171 -18.82 -7.47 -3.68
N ARG A 172 -18.10 -7.57 -2.56
CA ARG A 172 -17.14 -8.68 -2.34
C ARG A 172 -17.82 -10.04 -2.39
N ILE A 173 -18.97 -10.20 -1.71
CA ILE A 173 -19.71 -11.47 -1.71
C ILE A 173 -20.24 -11.80 -3.11
N ALA A 174 -20.75 -10.80 -3.85
CA ALA A 174 -21.19 -11.01 -5.22
C ALA A 174 -20.06 -11.48 -6.13
N THR A 175 -18.91 -10.78 -6.07
CA THR A 175 -17.71 -11.15 -6.85
C THR A 175 -17.21 -12.56 -6.50
N ILE A 176 -17.14 -12.92 -5.21
CA ILE A 176 -16.74 -14.27 -4.79
C ILE A 176 -17.67 -15.33 -5.42
N ARG A 177 -18.98 -15.12 -5.38
CA ARG A 177 -19.95 -16.06 -5.96
C ARG A 177 -19.80 -16.16 -7.48
N GLU A 178 -19.67 -15.04 -8.16
CA GLU A 178 -19.48 -14.97 -9.60
C GLU A 178 -18.22 -15.73 -10.04
N ILE A 179 -17.08 -15.45 -9.39
CA ILE A 179 -15.81 -16.12 -9.70
C ILE A 179 -15.89 -17.62 -9.41
N TYR A 180 -16.49 -18.00 -8.29
CA TYR A 180 -16.69 -19.42 -7.96
C TYR A 180 -17.54 -20.12 -9.01
N GLN A 181 -18.64 -19.52 -9.48
CA GLN A 181 -19.53 -20.10 -10.48
C GLN A 181 -18.88 -20.22 -11.86
N ASN A 182 -18.00 -19.29 -12.23
CA ASN A 182 -17.44 -19.23 -13.58
C ASN A 182 -16.11 -19.98 -13.73
N TYR A 183 -15.40 -20.25 -12.64
CA TYR A 183 -14.02 -20.78 -12.69
C TYR A 183 -13.78 -22.01 -11.80
N HIS A 184 -14.85 -22.56 -11.18
CA HIS A 184 -14.78 -23.80 -10.39
C HIS A 184 -15.70 -24.90 -10.91
#